data_4323d33b480b2776072d07cd1ed7afbd
#
_entry.id   4323d33b480b2776072d07cd1ed7afbd
#
_cell.length_a   1.000
_cell.length_b   1.000
_cell.length_c   1.000
_cell.angle_alpha   90.00
_cell.angle_beta   90.00
_cell.angle_gamma   90.00
#
_symmetry.space_group_name_H-M   'P 1'
#
loop_
_entity.id
_entity.type
_entity.pdbx_description
1 polymer ?
#
loop_
_entity_poly.entity_id
_entity_poly.type
_entity_poly.pdbx_seq_one_letter_code
_entity_poly.pdbx_strand_id
1 'polypeptide(L)'
;MAKEKLVKNITSRDEDFAQWYTDVVREANLCDYSSVKGCMNYLPNGYAIWELIQADLDRRFKETGVENVYLPVLIPESLLEKEADHVEGFAPEVAWVTHGGMERLQERLCVRPTSVSYTHLTLP
;
A
#
# COMPACT_ATOMS: atom_id res chain seq x y z
N MET A 1 9.64 -6.77 -45.14
CA MET A 1 8.76 -5.66 -44.75
C MET A 1 8.89 -5.45 -43.25
N ALA A 2 9.46 -4.33 -42.82
CA ALA A 2 9.53 -3.99 -41.40
C ALA A 2 8.11 -3.77 -40.89
N LYS A 3 7.70 -4.49 -39.85
CA LYS A 3 6.43 -4.24 -39.15
C LYS A 3 6.49 -2.81 -38.61
N GLU A 4 5.63 -1.95 -39.10
CA GLU A 4 5.48 -0.60 -38.56
C GLU A 4 5.13 -0.69 -37.08
N LYS A 5 5.97 -0.09 -36.20
CA LYS A 5 5.72 -0.10 -34.77
C LYS A 5 4.47 0.76 -34.53
N LEU A 6 3.34 0.13 -34.20
CA LEU A 6 2.05 0.78 -33.90
C LEU A 6 2.14 1.72 -32.71
N VAL A 7 3.09 1.48 -31.78
CA VAL A 7 3.31 2.31 -30.58
C VAL A 7 4.78 2.69 -30.53
N LYS A 8 5.07 3.99 -30.59
CA LYS A 8 6.43 4.51 -30.69
C LYS A 8 7.14 4.66 -29.33
N ASN A 9 6.41 4.73 -28.24
CA ASN A 9 6.92 5.11 -26.91
C ASN A 9 6.99 3.95 -25.92
N ILE A 10 6.77 2.72 -26.37
CA ILE A 10 6.81 1.54 -25.50
C ILE A 10 7.95 0.63 -25.96
N THR A 11 8.82 0.28 -25.03
CA THR A 11 9.88 -0.70 -25.21
C THR A 11 9.29 -2.06 -25.58
N SER A 12 9.97 -2.83 -26.42
CA SER A 12 9.51 -4.18 -26.76
C SER A 12 9.57 -5.08 -25.53
N ARG A 13 8.50 -5.84 -25.29
CA ARG A 13 8.44 -6.82 -24.20
C ARG A 13 9.56 -7.87 -24.26
N ASP A 14 9.95 -8.25 -25.48
CA ASP A 14 10.97 -9.28 -25.73
C ASP A 14 12.39 -8.72 -25.56
N GLU A 15 12.55 -7.38 -25.60
CA GLU A 15 13.81 -6.68 -25.44
C GLU A 15 14.09 -6.38 -23.96
N ASP A 16 13.13 -5.77 -23.27
CA ASP A 16 13.19 -5.47 -21.84
C ASP A 16 11.79 -5.51 -21.23
N PHE A 17 11.49 -6.58 -20.49
CA PHE A 17 10.17 -6.76 -19.85
C PHE A 17 9.90 -5.72 -18.76
N ALA A 18 10.90 -5.36 -17.96
CA ALA A 18 10.72 -4.41 -16.87
C ALA A 18 10.43 -3.00 -17.40
N GLN A 19 11.18 -2.59 -18.40
CA GLN A 19 10.95 -1.30 -19.06
C GLN A 19 9.63 -1.29 -19.81
N TRP A 20 9.29 -2.37 -20.55
CA TRP A 20 7.98 -2.50 -21.19
C TRP A 20 6.83 -2.33 -20.20
N TYR A 21 6.90 -2.99 -19.03
CA TYR A 21 5.87 -2.88 -18.01
C TYR A 21 5.71 -1.44 -17.52
N THR A 22 6.82 -0.77 -17.24
CA THR A 22 6.83 0.63 -16.79
C THR A 22 6.26 1.57 -17.84
N ASP A 23 6.66 1.40 -19.11
CA ASP A 23 6.18 2.20 -20.23
C ASP A 23 4.65 2.03 -20.43
N VAL A 24 4.15 0.78 -20.39
CA VAL A 24 2.71 0.49 -20.51
C VAL A 24 1.91 1.16 -19.39
N VAL A 25 2.38 1.06 -18.14
CA VAL A 25 1.71 1.64 -16.98
C VAL A 25 1.61 3.16 -17.11
N ARG A 26 2.67 3.82 -17.57
CA ARG A 26 2.71 5.28 -17.75
C ARG A 26 1.91 5.74 -18.95
N GLU A 27 2.08 5.13 -20.12
CA GLU A 27 1.37 5.49 -21.35
C GLU A 27 -0.14 5.26 -21.23
N ALA A 28 -0.58 4.28 -20.46
CA ALA A 28 -1.99 4.04 -20.15
C ALA A 28 -2.55 4.97 -19.06
N ASN A 29 -1.74 5.87 -18.50
CA ASN A 29 -2.11 6.75 -17.39
C ASN A 29 -2.68 5.98 -16.17
N LEU A 30 -2.04 4.87 -15.80
CA LEU A 30 -2.45 4.08 -14.64
C LEU A 30 -1.87 4.65 -13.36
N CYS A 31 -0.60 5.01 -13.35
CA CYS A 31 0.05 5.68 -12.22
C CYS A 31 1.24 6.53 -12.67
N ASP A 32 1.69 7.40 -11.77
CA ASP A 32 2.88 8.24 -11.96
C ASP A 32 3.62 8.37 -10.63
N TYR A 33 4.87 8.85 -10.70
CA TYR A 33 5.71 9.04 -9.53
C TYR A 33 5.20 10.20 -8.68
N SER A 34 5.22 10.01 -7.36
CA SER A 34 4.97 11.05 -6.37
C SER A 34 6.25 11.86 -6.10
N SER A 35 6.09 13.06 -5.55
CA SER A 35 7.19 13.85 -5.00
C SER A 35 7.84 13.20 -3.76
N VAL A 36 7.17 12.26 -3.12
CA VAL A 36 7.68 11.49 -2.00
C VAL A 36 8.33 10.23 -2.51
N LYS A 37 9.63 10.06 -2.23
CA LYS A 37 10.39 8.88 -2.66
C LYS A 37 9.74 7.59 -2.14
N GLY A 38 9.55 6.62 -3.05
CA GLY A 38 8.92 5.34 -2.73
C GLY A 38 7.38 5.35 -2.76
N CYS A 39 6.76 6.51 -3.02
CA CYS A 39 5.31 6.62 -3.18
C CYS A 39 4.94 6.85 -4.64
N MET A 40 3.76 6.39 -5.03
CA MET A 40 3.20 6.57 -6.37
C MET A 40 1.81 7.20 -6.30
N ASN A 41 1.48 8.00 -7.32
CA ASN A 41 0.14 8.52 -7.53
C ASN A 41 -0.62 7.56 -8.44
N TYR A 42 -1.71 6.97 -7.98
CA TYR A 42 -2.61 6.21 -8.82
C TYR A 42 -3.55 7.17 -9.54
N LEU A 43 -3.50 7.14 -10.87
CA LEU A 43 -4.33 7.98 -11.72
C LEU A 43 -5.72 7.34 -11.91
N PRO A 44 -6.73 8.08 -12.42
CA PRO A 44 -8.10 7.57 -12.50
C PRO A 44 -8.24 6.23 -13.20
N ASN A 45 -7.50 5.97 -14.29
CA ASN A 45 -7.56 4.70 -15.00
C ASN A 45 -7.03 3.53 -14.14
N GLY A 46 -5.93 3.74 -13.42
CA GLY A 46 -5.37 2.73 -12.52
C GLY A 46 -6.24 2.51 -11.29
N TYR A 47 -6.78 3.59 -10.74
CA TYR A 47 -7.65 3.52 -9.57
C TYR A 47 -8.99 2.82 -9.88
N ALA A 48 -9.55 3.03 -11.07
CA ALA A 48 -10.76 2.32 -11.51
C ALA A 48 -10.56 0.79 -11.57
N ILE A 49 -9.38 0.32 -11.98
CA ILE A 49 -9.05 -1.12 -11.94
C ILE A 49 -9.04 -1.61 -10.49
N TRP A 50 -8.44 -0.85 -9.59
CA TRP A 50 -8.41 -1.16 -8.16
C TRP A 50 -9.81 -1.23 -7.55
N GLU A 51 -10.68 -0.27 -7.85
CA GLU A 51 -12.07 -0.26 -7.38
C GLU A 51 -12.85 -1.50 -7.83
N LEU A 52 -12.68 -1.94 -9.07
CA LEU A 52 -13.30 -3.16 -9.57
C LEU A 52 -12.82 -4.42 -8.84
N ILE A 53 -11.51 -4.53 -8.60
CA ILE A 53 -10.93 -5.65 -7.85
C ILE A 53 -11.45 -5.63 -6.40
N GLN A 54 -11.45 -4.48 -5.77
CA GLN A 54 -11.91 -4.29 -4.40
C GLN A 54 -13.40 -4.65 -4.25
N ALA A 55 -14.24 -4.20 -5.17
CA ALA A 55 -15.67 -4.49 -5.14
C ALA A 55 -15.98 -5.99 -5.30
N ASP A 56 -15.28 -6.69 -6.21
CA ASP A 56 -15.50 -8.12 -6.40
C ASP A 56 -15.01 -8.94 -5.20
N LEU A 57 -13.83 -8.63 -4.65
CA LEU A 57 -13.29 -9.30 -3.48
C LEU A 57 -14.15 -9.06 -2.23
N ASP A 58 -14.56 -7.81 -1.97
CA ASP A 58 -15.41 -7.45 -0.83
C ASP A 58 -16.75 -8.21 -0.88
N ARG A 59 -17.38 -8.27 -2.04
CA ARG A 59 -18.59 -9.06 -2.24
C ARG A 59 -18.38 -10.54 -1.90
N ARG A 60 -17.30 -11.15 -2.39
CA ARG A 60 -16.99 -12.57 -2.14
C ARG A 60 -16.71 -12.85 -0.67
N PHE A 61 -16.00 -11.95 0.02
CA PHE A 61 -15.75 -12.10 1.46
C PHE A 61 -17.05 -12.00 2.27
N LYS A 62 -17.94 -11.08 1.93
CA LYS A 62 -19.25 -10.96 2.58
C LYS A 62 -20.14 -12.17 2.36
N GLU A 63 -20.07 -12.81 1.20
CA GLU A 63 -20.79 -14.07 0.93
C GLU A 63 -20.34 -15.22 1.85
N THR A 64 -19.12 -15.14 2.40
CA THR A 64 -18.62 -16.13 3.40
C THR A 64 -18.93 -15.74 4.85
N GLY A 65 -19.66 -14.64 5.08
CA GLY A 65 -20.02 -14.16 6.41
C GLY A 65 -18.97 -13.24 7.06
N VAL A 66 -17.96 -12.80 6.32
CA VAL A 66 -16.96 -11.84 6.81
C VAL A 66 -17.57 -10.43 6.87
N GLU A 67 -17.34 -9.73 7.96
CA GLU A 67 -17.75 -8.34 8.15
C GLU A 67 -16.56 -7.39 8.09
N ASN A 68 -16.78 -6.23 7.47
CA ASN A 68 -15.73 -5.22 7.34
C ASN A 68 -15.56 -4.45 8.64
N VAL A 69 -14.31 -4.24 9.06
CA VAL A 69 -13.96 -3.37 10.17
C VAL A 69 -12.93 -2.33 9.71
N TYR A 70 -12.97 -1.15 10.29
CA TYR A 70 -11.98 -0.11 10.08
C TYR A 70 -11.24 0.20 11.37
N LEU A 71 -9.93 -0.04 11.40
CA LEU A 71 -9.08 0.18 12.55
C LEU A 71 -8.24 1.46 12.35
N PRO A 72 -7.85 2.15 13.45
CA PRO A 72 -7.02 3.35 13.37
C PRO A 72 -5.73 3.14 12.58
N VAL A 73 -5.27 4.18 11.90
CA VAL A 73 -4.00 4.17 11.16
C VAL A 73 -2.80 4.31 12.09
N LEU A 74 -2.97 5.03 13.21
CA LEU A 74 -1.93 5.27 14.19
C LEU A 74 -2.02 4.28 15.33
N ILE A 75 -0.88 3.69 15.70
CA ILE A 75 -0.74 2.71 16.77
C ILE A 75 0.21 3.29 17.84
N PRO A 76 -0.17 3.26 19.15
CA PRO A 76 0.74 3.61 20.22
C PRO A 76 1.96 2.69 20.28
N GLU A 77 3.12 3.24 20.64
CA GLU A 77 4.37 2.48 20.77
C GLU A 77 4.24 1.32 21.76
N SER A 78 3.57 1.55 22.90
CA SER A 78 3.31 0.53 23.92
C SER A 78 2.56 -0.69 23.40
N LEU A 79 1.75 -0.52 22.34
CA LEU A 79 1.03 -1.62 21.71
C LEU A 79 1.97 -2.47 20.84
N LEU A 80 2.91 -1.82 20.13
CA LEU A 80 3.92 -2.53 19.34
C LEU A 80 4.93 -3.29 20.20
N GLU A 81 5.30 -2.74 21.36
CA GLU A 81 6.20 -3.40 22.31
C GLU A 81 5.63 -4.72 22.82
N LYS A 82 4.32 -4.78 23.07
CA LYS A 82 3.63 -6.03 23.44
C LYS A 82 3.71 -7.10 22.34
N GLU A 83 3.74 -6.69 21.08
CA GLU A 83 3.88 -7.61 19.95
C GLU A 83 5.31 -8.12 19.83
N ALA A 84 6.30 -7.27 20.12
CA ALA A 84 7.72 -7.62 20.13
C ALA A 84 8.05 -8.75 21.12
N ASP A 85 7.35 -8.83 22.26
CA ASP A 85 7.49 -9.89 23.24
C ASP A 85 7.02 -11.27 22.70
N HIS A 86 6.23 -11.29 21.63
CA HIS A 86 5.67 -12.51 21.03
C HIS A 86 6.40 -12.95 19.76
N VAL A 87 7.20 -12.09 19.15
CA VAL A 87 7.92 -12.36 17.90
C VAL A 87 9.41 -12.10 18.06
N GLU A 88 10.18 -13.16 18.19
CA GLU A 88 11.64 -13.10 18.29
C GLU A 88 12.23 -12.40 17.05
N GLY A 89 12.94 -11.30 17.23
CA GLY A 89 13.58 -10.54 16.15
C GLY A 89 12.71 -9.45 15.50
N PHE A 90 11.55 -9.11 16.06
CA PHE A 90 10.70 -8.05 15.56
C PHE A 90 11.27 -6.66 15.87
N ALA A 91 11.96 -6.05 14.91
CA ALA A 91 12.33 -4.63 14.93
C ALA A 91 11.56 -3.91 13.82
N PRO A 92 10.37 -3.35 14.10
CA PRO A 92 9.58 -2.73 13.04
C PRO A 92 10.23 -1.43 12.54
N GLU A 93 10.62 -1.43 11.28
CA GLU A 93 10.93 -0.20 10.56
C GLU A 93 9.63 0.50 10.20
N VAL A 94 9.19 1.43 11.06
CA VAL A 94 7.91 2.14 10.91
C VAL A 94 8.12 3.66 10.87
N ALA A 95 7.16 4.35 10.27
CA ALA A 95 7.12 5.81 10.33
C ALA A 95 6.58 6.25 11.70
N TRP A 96 7.39 6.99 12.45
CA TRP A 96 7.06 7.48 13.79
C TRP A 96 6.45 8.88 13.75
N VAL A 97 5.36 9.06 14.48
CA VAL A 97 4.75 10.36 14.79
C VAL A 97 5.15 10.72 16.22
N THR A 98 5.96 11.76 16.34
CA THR A 98 6.55 12.19 17.62
C THR A 98 5.97 13.49 18.15
N HIS A 99 5.28 14.25 17.30
CA HIS A 99 4.72 15.58 17.62
C HIS A 99 3.29 15.70 17.12
N GLY A 100 2.47 16.42 17.85
CA GLY A 100 1.17 16.95 17.43
C GLY A 100 1.31 18.49 17.28
N GLY A 101 1.43 18.97 16.03
CA GLY A 101 1.82 20.35 15.77
C GLY A 101 3.24 20.62 16.28
N MET A 102 3.40 21.57 17.21
CA MET A 102 4.70 21.92 17.81
C MET A 102 4.98 21.19 19.14
N GLU A 103 4.00 20.48 19.67
CA GLU A 103 4.11 19.79 20.96
C GLU A 103 4.55 18.35 20.77
N ARG A 104 5.50 17.91 21.60
CA ARG A 104 5.91 16.53 21.62
C ARG A 104 4.83 15.66 22.26
N LEU A 105 4.49 14.54 21.64
CA LEU A 105 3.57 13.57 22.21
C LEU A 105 4.16 12.92 23.46
N GLN A 106 3.33 12.61 24.45
CA GLN A 106 3.73 11.88 25.65
C GLN A 106 4.17 10.46 25.30
N GLU A 107 3.49 9.84 24.33
CA GLU A 107 3.82 8.55 23.77
C GLU A 107 3.95 8.66 22.26
N ARG A 108 4.97 8.04 21.67
CA ARG A 108 5.12 7.99 20.21
C ARG A 108 4.02 7.14 19.60
N LEU A 109 3.56 7.56 18.43
CA LEU A 109 2.66 6.77 17.61
C LEU A 109 3.41 6.33 16.35
N CYS A 110 3.04 5.19 15.79
CA CYS A 110 3.53 4.80 14.47
C CYS A 110 2.38 4.69 13.47
N VAL A 111 2.71 4.90 12.21
CA VAL A 111 1.82 4.49 11.11
C VAL A 111 1.85 2.97 11.07
N ARG A 112 0.70 2.31 11.17
CA ARG A 112 0.62 0.85 11.19
C ARG A 112 1.31 0.22 9.98
N PRO A 113 2.27 -0.70 10.18
CA PRO A 113 2.92 -1.43 9.09
C PRO A 113 1.95 -2.44 8.44
N THR A 114 1.03 -2.98 9.24
CA THR A 114 0.00 -3.92 8.82
C THR A 114 -1.22 -3.80 9.74
N SER A 115 -2.41 -4.14 9.22
CA SER A 115 -3.63 -4.20 10.05
C SER A 115 -3.61 -5.38 11.03
N VAL A 116 -2.81 -6.42 10.76
CA VAL A 116 -2.68 -7.61 11.61
C VAL A 116 -2.18 -7.25 12.99
N SER A 117 -1.16 -6.38 13.10
CA SER A 117 -0.65 -5.91 14.39
C SER A 117 -1.73 -5.30 15.29
N TYR A 118 -2.67 -4.56 14.70
CA TYR A 118 -3.76 -3.95 15.47
C TYR A 118 -4.82 -4.98 15.90
N THR A 119 -5.17 -5.92 15.01
CA THR A 119 -6.17 -6.95 15.32
C THR A 119 -5.70 -7.93 16.37
N HIS A 120 -4.43 -8.31 16.36
CA HIS A 120 -3.84 -9.22 17.35
C HIS A 120 -3.84 -8.67 18.78
N LEU A 121 -3.78 -7.35 18.92
CA LEU A 121 -3.61 -6.68 20.22
C LEU A 121 -4.91 -6.11 20.80
N THR A 122 -5.95 -5.96 19.98
CA THR A 122 -7.18 -5.26 20.38
C THR A 122 -8.45 -6.09 20.26
N LEU A 123 -8.43 -7.20 19.55
CA LEU A 123 -9.57 -8.12 19.45
C LEU A 123 -9.37 -9.30 20.40
N PRO A 124 -10.45 -9.72 21.10
CA PRO A 124 -10.43 -10.87 22.00
C PRO A 124 -10.17 -12.18 21.27
#